data_d5339041616cb73ea062ead49ad9ba79
#
_entry.id   d5339041616cb73ea062ead49ad9ba79
#
_cell.length_a   1.000
_cell.length_b   1.000
_cell.length_c   1.000
_cell.angle_alpha   90.00
_cell.angle_beta   90.00
_cell.angle_gamma   90.00
#
_symmetry.space_group_name_H-M   'P 1'
#
loop_
_entity.id
_entity.type
_entity.pdbx_description
1 polymer ?
#
loop_
_entity_poly.entity_id
_entity_poly.type
_entity_poly.pdbx_seq_one_letter_code
_entity_poly.pdbx_strand_id
1 'polypeptide(L)' 'KKGTFIEVKIVHRYENKNTVDVFLRGNCLKDCRVGEFTDILTTTGYRASGIVSENNFLYNSLAVNNKNVQGVLFIREER' A
#
# COMPACT_ATOMS: atom_id res chain seq x y z
N LYS A 1 -13.70 2.53 -6.36
CA LYS A 1 -15.07 2.38 -5.83
C LYS A 1 -15.00 2.07 -4.34
N LYS A 2 -15.87 2.70 -3.59
CA LYS A 2 -15.94 2.48 -2.14
C LYS A 2 -16.09 1.00 -1.83
N GLY A 3 -15.31 0.51 -0.89
CA GLY A 3 -15.33 -0.89 -0.50
C GLY A 3 -14.46 -1.81 -1.34
N THR A 4 -13.91 -1.31 -2.44
CA THR A 4 -13.02 -2.12 -3.27
C THR A 4 -11.73 -2.41 -2.52
N PHE A 5 -11.26 -3.64 -2.61
CA PHE A 5 -10.00 -4.05 -2.00
C PHE A 5 -8.87 -3.65 -2.91
N ILE A 6 -7.97 -2.81 -2.42
CA ILE A 6 -6.89 -2.24 -3.21
C ILE A 6 -5.58 -2.25 -2.44
N GLU A 7 -4.51 -1.93 -3.14
CA GLU A 7 -3.20 -1.73 -2.57
C GLU A 7 -2.84 -0.26 -2.64
N VAL A 8 -2.27 0.27 -1.57
CA VAL A 8 -1.72 1.63 -1.54
C VAL A 8 -0.23 1.58 -1.24
N LYS A 9 0.50 2.55 -1.77
CA LYS A 9 1.92 2.72 -1.53
C LYS A 9 2.13 3.96 -0.68
N ILE A 10 2.88 3.79 0.39
CA ILE A 10 3.29 4.89 1.27
C ILE A 10 4.80 4.99 1.19
N VAL A 11 5.31 6.17 0.89
CA VAL A 11 6.76 6.40 0.82
C VAL A 11 7.17 7.18 2.05
N HIS A 12 8.11 6.64 2.78
CA HIS A 12 8.63 7.29 3.98
C HIS A 12 10.13 7.48 3.82
N ARG A 13 10.58 8.73 3.91
CA ARG A 13 11.99 9.08 3.77
C ARG A 13 12.57 9.46 5.11
N TYR A 14 13.68 8.83 5.46
CA TYR A 14 14.39 9.09 6.69
C TYR A 14 15.54 10.07 6.49
N GLU A 15 16.01 10.65 7.59
CA GLU A 15 17.10 11.63 7.56
C GLU A 15 18.40 11.07 6.97
N ASN A 16 18.66 9.79 7.16
CA ASN A 16 19.83 9.13 6.62
C ASN A 16 19.74 8.82 5.12
N LYS A 17 18.75 9.40 4.46
CA LYS A 17 18.48 9.24 3.03
C LYS A 17 17.99 7.85 2.62
N ASN A 18 17.66 7.00 3.57
CA ASN A 18 16.97 5.76 3.25
C ASN A 18 15.50 6.05 3.01
N THR A 19 14.95 5.39 2.03
CA THR A 19 13.53 5.48 1.72
C THR A 19 12.89 4.12 1.96
N VAL A 20 11.76 4.12 2.65
CA VAL A 20 10.99 2.91 2.88
C VAL A 20 9.70 3.00 2.09
N ASP A 21 9.48 2.03 1.24
CA ASP A 21 8.21 1.88 0.53
C ASP A 21 7.37 0.87 1.28
N VAL A 22 6.20 1.30 1.72
CA VAL A 22 5.27 0.46 2.44
C VAL A 22 4.09 0.20 1.52
N PHE A 23 3.80 -1.07 1.25
CA PHE A 23 2.65 -1.46 0.45
C PHE A 23 1.63 -2.11 1.37
N LEU A 24 0.46 -1.54 1.46
CA LEU A 24 -0.61 -2.04 2.31
C LEU A 24 -1.85 -2.30 1.50
N ARG A 25 -2.62 -3.30 1.91
CA ARG A 25 -3.88 -3.64 1.25
C ARG A 25 -5.04 -3.44 2.20
N GLY A 26 -6.14 -2.98 1.65
CA GLY A 26 -7.36 -2.79 2.41
C GLY A 26 -8.50 -2.33 1.52
N ASN A 27 -9.62 -2.06 2.15
CA ASN A 27 -10.80 -1.61 1.42
C ASN A 27 -10.85 -0.09 1.37
N CYS A 28 -11.18 0.44 0.19
CA CYS A 28 -11.36 1.88 0.03
C CYS A 28 -12.47 2.37 0.96
N LEU A 29 -12.20 3.44 1.69
CA LEU A 29 -13.21 4.07 2.54
C LEU A 29 -14.12 5.01 1.74
N LYS A 30 -13.70 5.37 0.55
CA LYS A 30 -14.48 6.15 -0.41
C LYS A 30 -14.05 5.73 -1.81
N ASP A 31 -14.63 6.32 -2.83
CA ASP A 31 -14.20 6.02 -4.19
C ASP A 31 -12.73 6.37 -4.36
N CYS A 32 -11.98 5.47 -5.01
CA CYS A 32 -10.56 5.63 -5.18
C CYS A 32 -10.15 5.26 -6.60
N ARG A 33 -9.09 5.89 -7.08
CA ARG A 33 -8.54 5.65 -8.41
C ARG A 33 -7.04 5.49 -8.33
N VAL A 34 -6.50 4.72 -9.26
CA VAL A 34 -5.06 4.54 -9.38
C VAL A 34 -4.36 5.89 -9.45
N GLY A 35 -3.30 6.04 -8.68
CA GLY A 35 -2.52 7.26 -8.62
C GLY A 35 -3.02 8.29 -7.64
N GLU A 36 -4.20 8.13 -7.10
CA GLU A 36 -4.75 9.05 -6.12
C GLU A 36 -4.34 8.68 -4.71
N PHE A 37 -4.17 9.71 -3.88
CA PHE A 37 -3.99 9.53 -2.46
C PHE A 37 -5.35 9.21 -1.83
N THR A 38 -5.42 8.12 -1.10
CA THR A 38 -6.69 7.68 -0.52
C THR A 38 -6.49 7.00 0.82
N ASP A 39 -7.59 6.87 1.56
CA ASP A 39 -7.62 6.15 2.82
C ASP A 39 -8.20 4.77 2.60
N ILE A 40 -7.61 3.80 3.27
CA ILE A 40 -8.10 2.42 3.26
C ILE A 40 -8.28 1.93 4.68
N LEU A 41 -9.08 0.89 4.81
CA LEU A 41 -9.24 0.15 6.06
C LEU A 41 -8.64 -1.23 5.85
N THR A 42 -7.58 -1.54 6.59
CA THR A 42 -6.93 -2.84 6.48
C THR A 42 -7.79 -3.94 7.08
N THR A 43 -7.43 -5.19 6.79
CA THR A 43 -8.19 -6.34 7.27
C THR A 43 -8.18 -6.46 8.79
N THR A 44 -7.19 -5.87 9.46
CA THR A 44 -7.12 -5.86 10.92
C THR A 44 -7.76 -4.64 11.55
N GLY A 45 -8.39 -3.79 10.74
CA GLY A 45 -9.13 -2.64 11.25
C GLY A 45 -8.34 -1.36 11.39
N TYR A 46 -7.12 -1.31 10.85
CA TYR A 46 -6.34 -0.09 10.85
C TYR A 46 -6.68 0.78 9.65
N ARG A 47 -6.69 2.09 9.88
CA ARG A 47 -6.83 3.04 8.79
C ARG A 47 -5.43 3.44 8.32
N ALA A 48 -5.23 3.42 7.01
CA ALA A 48 -3.97 3.84 6.41
C ALA A 48 -4.25 4.69 5.19
N SER A 49 -3.29 5.53 4.82
CA SER A 49 -3.44 6.42 3.67
C SER A 49 -2.21 6.32 2.79
N GLY A 50 -2.42 6.30 1.50
CA GLY A 50 -1.34 6.23 0.54
C GLY A 50 -1.85 6.40 -0.87
N ILE A 51 -0.94 6.25 -1.84
CA ILE A 51 -1.27 6.36 -3.26
C ILE A 51 -1.72 5.00 -3.76
N VAL A 52 -2.85 4.96 -4.43
CA VAL A 52 -3.37 3.71 -5.00
C VAL A 52 -2.36 3.18 -6.03
N SER A 53 -1.91 1.96 -5.80
CA SER A 53 -0.89 1.33 -6.63
C SER A 53 -1.46 0.87 -7.96
N GLU A 54 -0.79 1.24 -9.03
CA GLU A 54 -1.18 0.83 -10.38
C GLU A 54 -0.93 -0.66 -10.63
N ASN A 55 0.12 -1.17 -10.04
CA ASN A 55 0.63 -2.48 -10.41
C ASN A 55 0.23 -3.61 -9.47
N ASN A 56 -0.52 -3.33 -8.42
CA ASN A 56 -0.83 -4.34 -7.41
C ASN A 56 0.44 -5.11 -7.02
N PHE A 57 1.42 -4.37 -6.53
CA PHE A 57 2.76 -4.89 -6.30
C PHE A 57 2.77 -6.17 -5.45
N LEU A 58 2.01 -6.17 -4.36
CA LEU A 58 1.97 -7.33 -3.49
C LEU A 58 1.41 -8.57 -4.20
N TYR A 59 0.38 -8.36 -4.99
CA TYR A 59 -0.23 -9.47 -5.72
C TYR A 59 0.71 -10.03 -6.77
N ASN A 60 1.32 -9.15 -7.57
CA ASN A 60 2.12 -9.57 -8.72
C ASN A 60 3.52 -10.04 -8.34
N SER A 61 4.18 -9.31 -7.44
CA SER A 61 5.61 -9.53 -7.19
C SER A 61 5.87 -10.64 -6.19
N LEU A 62 4.96 -10.83 -5.24
CA LEU A 62 5.14 -11.82 -4.20
C LEU A 62 4.31 -13.07 -4.44
N ALA A 63 3.57 -13.11 -5.54
CA ALA A 63 2.65 -14.20 -5.86
C ALA A 63 1.81 -14.58 -4.64
N VAL A 64 1.31 -13.58 -3.97
CA VAL A 64 0.71 -13.78 -2.67
C VAL A 64 -0.71 -14.29 -2.81
N ASN A 65 -0.87 -15.58 -2.69
CA ASN A 65 -2.19 -16.17 -2.53
C ASN A 65 -2.61 -16.17 -1.06
N ASN A 66 -1.72 -15.73 -0.20
CA ASN A 66 -1.97 -15.71 1.23
C ASN A 66 -2.76 -14.45 1.59
N LYS A 67 -4.01 -14.63 1.93
CA LYS A 67 -4.89 -13.54 2.32
C LYS A 67 -4.47 -12.86 3.62
N ASN A 68 -3.57 -13.47 4.36
CA ASN A 68 -3.11 -12.92 5.63
C ASN A 68 -2.02 -11.87 5.46
N VAL A 69 -1.43 -11.78 4.28
CA VAL A 69 -0.41 -10.76 4.02
C VAL A 69 -1.09 -9.43 3.77
N GLN A 70 -0.89 -8.49 4.67
CA GLN A 70 -1.50 -7.17 4.57
C GLN A 70 -0.57 -6.12 4.02
N GLY A 71 0.73 -6.32 4.17
CA GLY A 71 1.68 -5.33 3.72
C GLY A 71 3.10 -5.83 3.68
N VAL A 72 3.95 -5.12 2.98
CA VAL A 72 5.36 -5.42 2.83
C VAL A 72 6.14 -4.11 2.84
N LEU A 73 7.31 -4.16 3.42
CA LEU A 73 8.24 -3.04 3.48
C LEU A 73 9.42 -3.30 2.56
N PHE A 74 9.78 -2.29 1.78
CA PHE A 74 11.01 -2.31 0.98
C PHE A 74 11.85 -1.10 1.34
N ILE A 75 13.13 -1.33 1.59
CA ILE A 75 14.06 -0.27 1.94
C ILE A 75 14.93 0.02 0.74
N ARG A 76 15.01 1.30 0.36
CA ARG A 76 15.88 1.75 -0.72
C ARG A 76 16.91 2.73 -0.15
N GLU A 77 18.15 2.54 -0.54
CA GLU A 77 19.19 3.54 -0.26
C GLU A 77 19.26 4.52 -1.42
N GLU A 78 19.19 5.80 -1.11
CA GLU A 78 19.38 6.84 -2.10
C GLU A 78 20.82 7.33 -2.03
N ARG A 79 21.45 7.42 -3.17
CA ARG A 79 22.85 7.87 -3.28
C ARG A 79 22.94 9.20 -3.98
#